data_2aeef9f35d7185509dd6a5e3a69c7c03
#
_entry.id   2aeef9f35d7185509dd6a5e3a69c7c03
#
_cell.length_a   1.000
_cell.length_b   1.000
_cell.length_c   1.000
_cell.angle_alpha   90.00
_cell.angle_beta   90.00
_cell.angle_gamma   90.00
#
_symmetry.space_group_name_H-M   'P 1'
#
loop_
_entity.id
_entity.type
_entity.pdbx_description
1 polymer ?
#
loop_
_entity_poly.entity_id
_entity_poly.type
_entity_poly.pdbx_seq_one_letter_code
_entity_poly.pdbx_strand_id
1 'polypeptide(L)'
;MQNFEDVEVVDGEPVAASLIPRAVTAGELLFDDGATQTFDVNGDTSYVEADGRPTQGKWYVDEDGRFCSFWPPTYRACYDLRWIVEGDEIVGLSFTELGRGTRFDGRYTTRARRPRRRSPARNS
;
A
#
# COMPACT_ATOMS: atom_id res chain seq x y z
N MET A 1 -3.27 -6.66 10.70
CA MET A 1 -3.35 -5.43 9.92
C MET A 1 -3.77 -4.26 10.78
N GLN A 2 -3.17 -3.10 10.58
CA GLN A 2 -3.57 -1.90 11.29
C GLN A 2 -4.86 -1.34 10.69
N ASN A 3 -5.67 -0.70 11.52
CA ASN A 3 -6.83 0.01 11.00
C ASN A 3 -6.49 1.50 10.82
N PHE A 4 -7.36 2.21 10.14
CA PHE A 4 -7.16 3.62 9.81
C PHE A 4 -8.31 4.49 10.34
N GLU A 5 -8.86 4.12 11.49
CA GLU A 5 -10.01 4.84 12.03
C GLU A 5 -9.70 6.31 12.32
N ASP A 6 -8.45 6.62 12.60
CA ASP A 6 -8.00 7.98 12.88
C ASP A 6 -7.57 8.74 11.63
N VAL A 7 -7.68 8.13 10.45
CA VAL A 7 -7.23 8.74 9.19
C VAL A 7 -8.46 9.11 8.39
N GLU A 8 -8.63 10.42 8.15
CA GLU A 8 -9.73 10.92 7.34
C GLU A 8 -9.18 11.46 6.03
N VAL A 9 -9.42 10.74 4.95
CA VAL A 9 -8.93 11.10 3.63
C VAL A 9 -10.00 10.75 2.60
N VAL A 10 -9.86 11.34 1.41
CA VAL A 10 -10.75 11.03 0.30
C VAL A 10 -9.99 10.24 -0.75
N ASP A 11 -10.74 9.56 -1.62
CA ASP A 11 -10.15 8.76 -2.68
C ASP A 11 -9.25 9.62 -3.56
N GLY A 12 -8.04 9.12 -3.82
CA GLY A 12 -7.07 9.82 -4.65
C GLY A 12 -6.22 10.85 -3.93
N GLU A 13 -6.46 11.04 -2.64
CA GLU A 13 -5.67 12.00 -1.87
C GLU A 13 -4.24 11.49 -1.67
N PRO A 14 -3.22 12.34 -1.83
CA PRO A 14 -1.84 11.90 -1.60
C PRO A 14 -1.64 11.43 -0.16
N VAL A 15 -0.85 10.38 0.00
CA VAL A 15 -0.49 9.89 1.33
C VAL A 15 0.59 10.79 1.90
N ALA A 16 0.30 11.44 3.02
CA ALA A 16 1.28 12.32 3.66
C ALA A 16 2.55 11.52 4.00
N ALA A 17 3.71 12.15 3.87
CA ALA A 17 5.00 11.49 4.08
C ALA A 17 5.04 10.78 5.43
N SER A 18 4.51 11.40 6.47
CA SER A 18 4.52 10.82 7.81
C SER A 18 3.64 9.58 7.94
N LEU A 19 2.70 9.38 7.00
CA LEU A 19 1.78 8.24 7.01
C LEU A 19 2.22 7.13 6.06
N ILE A 20 3.21 7.36 5.21
CA ILE A 20 3.64 6.35 4.24
C ILE A 20 4.06 5.05 4.93
N PRO A 21 4.92 5.06 5.97
CA PRO A 21 5.29 3.80 6.61
C PRO A 21 4.08 3.03 7.14
N ARG A 22 3.14 3.73 7.76
CA ARG A 22 1.94 3.10 8.29
C ARG A 22 1.08 2.54 7.17
N ALA A 23 0.94 3.28 6.08
CA ALA A 23 0.09 2.87 4.96
C ALA A 23 0.62 1.59 4.30
N VAL A 24 1.92 1.50 4.05
CA VAL A 24 2.47 0.35 3.33
C VAL A 24 2.61 -0.88 4.24
N THR A 25 2.80 -0.69 5.54
CA THR A 25 2.94 -1.83 6.46
C THR A 25 1.60 -2.28 7.04
N ALA A 26 0.49 -1.65 6.64
CA ALA A 26 -0.81 -1.99 7.21
C ALA A 26 -1.28 -3.39 6.85
N GLY A 27 -0.87 -3.91 5.70
CA GLY A 27 -1.26 -5.26 5.30
C GLY A 27 -0.73 -5.59 3.92
N GLU A 28 -0.94 -6.83 3.52
CA GLU A 28 -0.57 -7.29 2.19
C GLU A 28 -1.43 -6.59 1.13
N LEU A 29 -0.81 -6.21 0.03
CA LEU A 29 -1.52 -5.60 -1.11
C LEU A 29 -1.59 -6.58 -2.25
N LEU A 30 -2.77 -6.66 -2.87
CA LEU A 30 -3.02 -7.46 -4.07
C LEU A 30 -3.21 -6.50 -5.24
N PHE A 31 -2.39 -6.66 -6.28
CA PHE A 31 -2.44 -5.82 -7.47
C PHE A 31 -3.33 -6.45 -8.54
N ASP A 32 -3.71 -5.65 -9.54
CA ASP A 32 -4.66 -6.07 -10.57
C ASP A 32 -4.17 -7.26 -11.39
N ASP A 33 -2.86 -7.44 -11.52
CA ASP A 33 -2.29 -8.55 -12.28
C ASP A 33 -2.15 -9.84 -11.45
N GLY A 34 -2.62 -9.83 -10.22
CA GLY A 34 -2.55 -10.98 -9.34
C GLY A 34 -1.30 -11.06 -8.48
N ALA A 35 -0.38 -10.13 -8.64
CA ALA A 35 0.81 -10.08 -7.78
C ALA A 35 0.44 -9.54 -6.41
N THR A 36 1.20 -9.95 -5.39
CA THR A 36 1.02 -9.44 -4.03
C THR A 36 2.33 -8.85 -3.53
N GLN A 37 2.22 -7.94 -2.56
CA GLN A 37 3.41 -7.32 -1.99
C GLN A 37 3.17 -7.05 -0.51
N THR A 38 4.20 -7.32 0.28
CA THR A 38 4.21 -7.01 1.71
C THR A 38 5.39 -6.10 2.01
N PHE A 39 5.24 -5.29 3.05
CA PHE A 39 6.24 -4.31 3.46
C PHE A 39 6.46 -4.46 4.96
N ASP A 40 7.69 -4.70 5.36
CA ASP A 40 8.03 -4.84 6.77
C ASP A 40 8.53 -3.51 7.32
N VAL A 41 8.30 -3.28 8.59
CA VAL A 41 8.68 -2.01 9.22
C VAL A 41 10.19 -1.78 9.19
N ASN A 42 10.98 -2.85 9.05
CA ASN A 42 12.44 -2.75 8.98
C ASN A 42 12.97 -2.31 7.62
N GLY A 43 12.08 -2.08 6.63
CA GLY A 43 12.50 -1.64 5.31
C GLY A 43 12.58 -2.75 4.27
N ASP A 44 12.24 -3.98 4.62
CA ASP A 44 12.21 -5.07 3.64
C ASP A 44 10.86 -5.10 2.93
N THR A 45 10.86 -5.54 1.68
CA THR A 45 9.62 -5.76 0.95
C THR A 45 9.75 -7.03 0.11
N SER A 46 8.64 -7.75 0.02
CA SER A 46 8.57 -8.98 -0.78
C SER A 46 7.45 -8.82 -1.81
N TYR A 47 7.81 -8.99 -3.07
CA TYR A 47 6.88 -8.93 -4.19
C TYR A 47 6.75 -10.34 -4.75
N VAL A 48 5.51 -10.85 -4.80
CA VAL A 48 5.25 -12.21 -5.29
C VAL A 48 4.38 -12.11 -6.53
N GLU A 49 4.92 -12.57 -7.67
CA GLU A 49 4.17 -12.54 -8.92
C GLU A 49 3.00 -13.50 -8.87
N ALA A 50 2.05 -13.33 -9.80
CA ALA A 50 0.84 -14.16 -9.81
C ALA A 50 1.17 -15.66 -9.90
N ASP A 51 2.31 -16.01 -10.51
CA ASP A 51 2.75 -17.40 -10.62
C ASP A 51 3.49 -17.90 -9.37
N GLY A 52 3.61 -17.08 -8.33
CA GLY A 52 4.22 -17.46 -7.07
C GLY A 52 5.70 -17.16 -6.95
N ARG A 53 6.33 -16.55 -7.96
CA ARG A 53 7.77 -16.24 -7.89
C ARG A 53 8.02 -15.03 -7.00
N PRO A 54 8.82 -15.17 -5.94
CA PRO A 54 9.10 -14.05 -5.04
C PRO A 54 10.30 -13.24 -5.51
N THR A 55 10.26 -11.95 -5.21
CA THR A 55 11.41 -11.04 -5.39
C THR A 55 11.52 -10.22 -4.11
N GLN A 56 12.74 -10.09 -3.60
CA GLN A 56 13.00 -9.38 -2.36
C GLN A 56 13.63 -8.04 -2.66
N GLY A 57 13.20 -7.01 -1.97
CA GLY A 57 13.74 -5.68 -2.14
C GLY A 57 13.68 -4.88 -0.86
N LYS A 58 13.88 -3.57 -1.00
CA LYS A 58 13.87 -2.63 0.11
C LYS A 58 12.90 -1.50 -0.22
N TRP A 59 12.35 -0.88 0.82
CA TRP A 59 11.53 0.31 0.65
C TRP A 59 11.99 1.37 1.65
N TYR A 60 11.75 2.63 1.32
CA TYR A 60 12.10 3.74 2.20
C TYR A 60 11.30 4.96 1.78
N VAL A 61 11.30 5.97 2.64
CA VAL A 61 10.77 7.30 2.32
C VAL A 61 12.00 8.20 2.16
N ASP A 62 12.10 8.87 1.00
CA ASP A 62 13.26 9.73 0.74
C ASP A 62 13.11 11.08 1.44
N GLU A 63 14.14 11.94 1.30
CA GLU A 63 14.14 13.24 1.98
C GLU A 63 13.10 14.20 1.43
N ASP A 64 12.54 13.94 0.25
CA ASP A 64 11.44 14.73 -0.30
C ASP A 64 10.08 14.19 0.11
N GLY A 65 10.04 13.14 0.93
CA GLY A 65 8.80 12.57 1.42
C GLY A 65 8.13 11.60 0.44
N ARG A 66 8.88 11.06 -0.52
CA ARG A 66 8.34 10.14 -1.52
C ARG A 66 8.58 8.70 -1.11
N PHE A 67 7.63 7.84 -1.45
CA PHE A 67 7.83 6.40 -1.29
C PHE A 67 8.75 5.89 -2.40
N CYS A 68 9.79 5.14 -2.01
CA CYS A 68 10.75 4.59 -2.96
C CYS A 68 11.00 3.13 -2.67
N SER A 69 11.38 2.38 -3.69
CA SER A 69 11.78 0.98 -3.54
C SER A 69 13.10 0.74 -4.27
N PHE A 70 13.83 -0.24 -3.78
CA PHE A 70 15.09 -0.67 -4.39
C PHE A 70 15.06 -2.18 -4.56
N TRP A 71 15.33 -2.62 -5.78
CA TRP A 71 15.32 -4.03 -6.15
C TRP A 71 16.72 -4.38 -6.65
N PRO A 72 17.46 -5.17 -5.85
CA PRO A 72 18.82 -5.54 -6.25
C PRO A 72 18.85 -6.20 -7.60
N PRO A 73 19.91 -6.02 -8.39
CA PRO A 73 21.12 -5.30 -7.98
C PRO A 73 21.08 -3.78 -8.18
N THR A 74 20.21 -3.25 -9.04
CA THR A 74 20.35 -1.85 -9.43
C THR A 74 19.04 -1.07 -9.60
N TYR A 75 17.88 -1.72 -9.57
CA TYR A 75 16.65 -1.02 -9.91
C TYR A 75 16.10 -0.23 -8.70
N ARG A 76 15.95 1.06 -8.89
CA ARG A 76 15.41 1.96 -7.87
C ARG A 76 14.32 2.81 -8.50
N ALA A 77 13.19 2.94 -7.82
CA ALA A 77 12.09 3.76 -8.31
C ALA A 77 11.41 4.44 -7.15
N CYS A 78 10.91 5.65 -7.39
CA CYS A 78 10.10 6.37 -6.43
C CYS A 78 8.71 6.58 -7.02
N TYR A 79 7.72 6.74 -6.17
CA TYR A 79 6.32 6.69 -6.56
C TYR A 79 5.54 7.81 -5.89
N ASP A 80 4.54 8.31 -6.62
CA ASP A 80 3.48 9.12 -6.05
C ASP A 80 2.48 8.15 -5.43
N LEU A 81 2.28 8.25 -4.12
CA LEU A 81 1.45 7.30 -3.37
C LEU A 81 0.16 7.98 -2.96
N ARG A 82 -0.98 7.36 -3.32
CA ARG A 82 -2.29 7.92 -3.02
C ARG A 82 -3.18 6.88 -2.38
N TRP A 83 -4.14 7.35 -1.60
CA TRP A 83 -5.11 6.48 -0.95
C TRP A 83 -6.17 6.00 -1.94
N ILE A 84 -6.58 4.76 -1.81
CA ILE A 84 -7.78 4.26 -2.47
C ILE A 84 -8.86 4.13 -1.40
N VAL A 85 -9.94 4.86 -1.57
CA VAL A 85 -11.04 4.89 -0.60
C VAL A 85 -12.32 4.50 -1.31
N GLU A 86 -13.08 3.59 -0.72
CA GLU A 86 -14.38 3.17 -1.22
C GLU A 86 -15.39 3.34 -0.09
N GLY A 87 -16.40 4.17 -0.34
CA GLY A 87 -17.29 4.57 0.74
C GLY A 87 -16.50 5.34 1.77
N ASP A 88 -16.54 4.91 3.01
CA ASP A 88 -15.79 5.54 4.11
C ASP A 88 -14.57 4.73 4.48
N GLU A 89 -14.18 3.77 3.64
CA GLU A 89 -13.16 2.79 4.01
C GLU A 89 -11.93 2.92 3.13
N ILE A 90 -10.75 2.99 3.74
CA ILE A 90 -9.48 2.91 3.02
C ILE A 90 -9.27 1.45 2.65
N VAL A 91 -9.21 1.17 1.34
CA VAL A 91 -9.15 -0.20 0.85
C VAL A 91 -7.82 -0.54 0.17
N GLY A 92 -6.99 0.46 -0.10
CA GLY A 92 -5.72 0.18 -0.76
C GLY A 92 -4.92 1.42 -1.04
N LEU A 93 -3.90 1.25 -1.88
CA LEU A 93 -2.96 2.31 -2.25
C LEU A 93 -2.71 2.27 -3.74
N SER A 94 -2.57 3.46 -4.33
CA SER A 94 -2.21 3.63 -5.72
C SER A 94 -0.78 4.13 -5.78
N PHE A 95 0.06 3.44 -6.56
CA PHE A 95 1.47 3.79 -6.75
C PHE A 95 1.65 4.21 -8.20
N THR A 96 2.08 5.44 -8.43
CA THR A 96 2.41 5.90 -9.78
C THR A 96 3.90 6.16 -9.85
N GLU A 97 4.60 5.41 -10.70
CA GLU A 97 6.05 5.52 -10.81
C GLU A 97 6.42 6.88 -11.39
N LEU A 98 7.26 7.59 -10.67
CA LEU A 98 7.73 8.91 -11.12
C LEU A 98 8.68 8.71 -12.31
N GLY A 99 8.51 9.55 -13.29
CA GLY A 99 9.28 9.45 -14.53
C GLY A 99 8.56 8.69 -15.62
N ARG A 100 8.05 7.49 -15.34
CA ARG A 100 7.34 6.68 -16.34
C ARG A 100 5.84 6.89 -16.32
N GLY A 101 5.29 7.21 -15.14
CA GLY A 101 3.86 7.37 -14.99
C GLY A 101 3.07 6.08 -14.92
N THR A 102 3.73 4.92 -14.85
CA THR A 102 3.04 3.65 -14.73
C THR A 102 2.35 3.56 -13.37
N ARG A 103 1.08 3.19 -13.37
CA ARG A 103 0.27 3.15 -12.15
C ARG A 103 -0.01 1.72 -11.75
N PHE A 104 0.12 1.46 -10.45
CA PHE A 104 -0.18 0.16 -9.84
C PHE A 104 -1.15 0.39 -8.69
N ASP A 105 -2.33 -0.22 -8.76
CA ASP A 105 -3.31 -0.12 -7.69
C ASP A 105 -3.33 -1.42 -6.91
N GLY A 106 -3.08 -1.34 -5.61
CA GLY A 106 -3.09 -2.49 -4.74
C GLY A 106 -4.17 -2.37 -3.68
N ARG A 107 -4.88 -3.46 -3.42
CA ARG A 107 -5.91 -3.50 -2.39
C ARG A 107 -5.44 -4.39 -1.26
N TYR A 108 -5.72 -3.95 -0.02
CA TYR A 108 -5.37 -4.77 1.14
C TYR A 108 -6.15 -6.09 1.07
N THR A 109 -5.44 -7.20 1.21
CA THR A 109 -6.07 -8.52 1.15
C THR A 109 -6.81 -8.83 2.44
N THR A 110 -6.34 -8.26 3.56
CA THR A 110 -7.00 -8.42 4.85
C THR A 110 -7.74 -7.14 5.15
N ARG A 111 -9.05 -7.21 5.27
CA ARG A 111 -9.80 -6.01 5.61
C ARG A 111 -9.48 -5.62 7.03
N ALA A 112 -9.39 -4.36 7.13
CA ALA A 112 -9.27 -3.82 8.47
C ALA A 112 -10.57 -4.12 9.18
N ARG A 113 -10.64 -4.72 9.54
CA ARG A 113 -11.87 -5.08 9.72
C ARG A 113 -12.57 -4.57 10.57
N ARG A 114 -12.67 -4.32 9.97
CA ARG A 114 -13.27 -4.15 10.32
C ARG A 114 -14.00 -4.52 10.86
N PRO A 115 -13.87 -4.51 11.29
CA PRO A 115 -14.48 -4.97 11.86
C PRO A 115 -15.52 -4.85 11.95
N ARG A 116 -15.57 -4.43 11.75
CA ARG A 116 -16.37 -4.30 11.83
C ARG A 116 -17.29 -3.92 11.83
N ARG A 117 -17.44 -3.46 11.64
CA ARG A 117 -18.13 -3.17 11.61
C ARG A 117 -19.03 -3.37 11.79
N ARG A 118 -19.24 -3.24 11.81
CA ARG A 118 -19.87 -3.50 12.11
C ARG A 118 -20.66 -3.93 12.23
N SER A 119 -20.96 -3.80 12.21
CA SER A 119 -21.58 -4.24 12.47
C SER A 119 -22.27 -4.52 12.53
N PRO A 120 -22.70 -4.43 12.69
CA PRO A 120 -23.51 -4.71 12.92
C PRO A 120 -24.25 -4.87 12.72
N ALA A 121 -24.47 -4.45 12.73
CA ALA A 121 -24.83 -4.69 12.69
C ALA A 121 -25.28 -5.09 12.17
N ARG A 122 -25.45 -4.87 12.09
CA ARG A 122 -25.55 -5.20 11.82
C ARG A 122 -25.97 -5.91 11.57
N ASN A 123 -26.15 -5.65 11.63
CA ASN A 123 -26.09 -6.26 11.63
C ASN A 123 -26.14 -6.66 11.47
N SER A 124 -26.40 -6.21 11.62
CA SER A 124 -26.22 -6.48 11.86
C SER A 124 -26.12 -6.73 11.56
#